data_a354c2d48afb5e7e1c21d73a5c6e6bd4
#
_entry.id   a354c2d48afb5e7e1c21d73a5c6e6bd4
#
_cell.length_a   1.000
_cell.length_b   1.000
_cell.length_c   1.000
_cell.angle_alpha   90.00
_cell.angle_beta   90.00
_cell.angle_gamma   90.00
#
_symmetry.space_group_name_H-M   'P 1'
#
loop_
_entity.id
_entity.type
_entity.pdbx_description
1 polymer ?
#
loop_
_entity_poly.entity_id
_entity_poly.type
_entity_poly.pdbx_seq_one_letter_code
_entity_poly.pdbx_strand_id
1 'polypeptide(L)'
;SAAFNDYVRNELNYPVDDRFYLIGDVRPWKYADGKYLNVLPELRYSMFVNPNMEILVASGRYDLATSYFGTSYAINHMNLPANLRNKITFSYYDGGHMMYLIPSELKKLKEDVTKMYNRSLGNK
;
A
#
# COMPACT_ATOMS: atom_id res chain seq x y z
N SER A 1 -23.16 7.45 6.20
CA SER A 1 -22.57 7.96 7.47
C SER A 1 -23.35 7.51 8.70
N ALA A 2 -24.71 7.41 8.67
CA ALA A 2 -25.48 6.97 9.85
C ALA A 2 -25.07 5.55 10.31
N ALA A 3 -25.06 4.57 9.41
CA ALA A 3 -24.65 3.20 9.74
C ALA A 3 -23.21 3.09 10.28
N PHE A 4 -22.30 3.92 9.77
CA PHE A 4 -20.93 3.95 10.27
C PHE A 4 -20.86 4.55 11.68
N ASN A 5 -21.59 5.63 11.94
CA ASN A 5 -21.68 6.23 13.28
C ASN A 5 -22.30 5.25 14.29
N ASP A 6 -23.33 4.51 13.87
CA ASP A 6 -23.95 3.47 14.70
C ASP A 6 -22.94 2.37 15.05
N TYR A 7 -22.22 1.85 14.06
CA TYR A 7 -21.15 0.86 14.24
C TYR A 7 -20.07 1.34 15.21
N VAL A 8 -19.55 2.57 15.00
CA VAL A 8 -18.48 3.12 15.84
C VAL A 8 -18.94 3.30 17.29
N ARG A 9 -20.17 3.78 17.50
CA ARG A 9 -20.70 4.06 18.84
C ARG A 9 -21.11 2.80 19.57
N ASN A 10 -21.82 1.90 18.90
CA ASN A 10 -22.48 0.77 19.55
C ASN A 10 -21.65 -0.51 19.53
N GLU A 11 -20.88 -0.76 18.47
CA GLU A 11 -20.05 -1.97 18.38
C GLU A 11 -18.60 -1.74 18.79
N LEU A 12 -18.00 -0.61 18.38
CA LEU A 12 -16.64 -0.28 18.77
C LEU A 12 -16.53 0.43 20.12
N ASN A 13 -17.65 0.74 20.76
CA ASN A 13 -17.71 1.45 22.05
C ASN A 13 -16.90 2.75 22.05
N TYR A 14 -16.95 3.51 20.97
CA TYR A 14 -16.27 4.78 20.81
C TYR A 14 -17.28 5.95 20.75
N PRO A 15 -17.76 6.46 21.90
CA PRO A 15 -18.89 7.38 21.99
C PRO A 15 -18.46 8.84 21.73
N VAL A 16 -17.79 9.08 20.60
CA VAL A 16 -17.43 10.45 20.18
C VAL A 16 -18.59 11.07 19.41
N ASP A 17 -18.95 12.30 19.76
CA ASP A 17 -20.03 13.06 19.10
C ASP A 17 -19.48 13.89 17.93
N ASP A 18 -18.56 13.30 17.15
CA ASP A 18 -18.03 13.91 15.94
C ASP A 18 -18.72 13.40 14.69
N ARG A 19 -18.84 14.27 13.70
CA ARG A 19 -19.37 13.91 12.40
C ARG A 19 -18.34 13.12 11.61
N PHE A 20 -18.69 11.90 11.21
CA PHE A 20 -17.90 11.15 10.25
C PHE A 20 -18.04 11.74 8.84
N TYR A 21 -16.93 12.13 8.25
CA TYR A 21 -16.83 12.57 6.87
C TYR A 21 -16.34 11.39 6.02
N LEU A 22 -17.17 10.91 5.10
CA LEU A 22 -16.80 9.82 4.18
C LEU A 22 -15.58 10.21 3.32
N ILE A 23 -15.52 11.48 2.93
CA ILE A 23 -14.38 12.08 2.24
C ILE A 23 -14.05 13.35 3.02
N GLY A 24 -12.90 13.35 3.71
CA GLY A 24 -12.39 14.52 4.40
C GLY A 24 -11.92 15.58 3.41
N ASP A 25 -12.00 16.85 3.78
CA ASP A 25 -11.36 17.93 3.05
C ASP A 25 -9.87 17.95 3.40
N VAL A 26 -9.07 17.34 2.54
CA VAL A 26 -7.61 17.23 2.70
C VAL A 26 -6.84 18.19 1.80
N ARG A 27 -7.53 19.12 1.18
CA ARG A 27 -6.93 20.15 0.30
C ARG A 27 -6.40 21.35 1.10
N PRO A 28 -5.41 22.10 0.59
CA PRO A 28 -4.72 21.85 -0.68
C PRO A 28 -3.65 20.77 -0.58
N TRP A 29 -3.62 19.87 -1.57
CA TRP A 29 -2.50 18.97 -1.76
C TRP A 29 -1.29 19.77 -2.26
N LYS A 30 -0.14 19.57 -1.62
CA LYS A 30 1.11 20.20 -2.09
C LYS A 30 1.71 19.34 -3.19
N TYR A 31 1.50 19.76 -4.42
CA TYR A 31 2.19 19.19 -5.59
C TYR A 31 3.43 20.02 -5.92
N ALA A 32 4.44 19.38 -6.49
CA ALA A 32 5.56 20.12 -7.10
C ALA A 32 5.07 20.74 -8.41
N ASP A 33 4.96 22.09 -8.45
CA ASP A 33 4.48 22.82 -9.63
C ASP A 33 5.30 22.48 -10.87
N GLY A 34 4.63 22.14 -11.97
CA GLY A 34 5.25 21.84 -13.26
C GLY A 34 6.07 20.55 -13.35
N LYS A 35 5.98 19.66 -12.34
CA LYS A 35 6.67 18.37 -12.32
C LYS A 35 5.71 17.21 -12.07
N TYR A 36 6.02 16.06 -12.63
CA TYR A 36 5.34 14.82 -12.25
C TYR A 36 5.68 14.47 -10.80
N LEU A 37 4.66 14.11 -10.03
CA LEU A 37 4.86 13.59 -8.68
C LEU A 37 5.59 12.24 -8.77
N ASN A 38 6.79 12.19 -8.20
CA ASN A 38 7.63 11.01 -8.23
C ASN A 38 8.35 10.86 -6.90
N VAL A 39 8.06 9.79 -6.17
CA VAL A 39 8.66 9.46 -4.86
C VAL A 39 9.65 8.28 -4.95
N LEU A 40 9.95 7.79 -6.16
CA LEU A 40 10.89 6.67 -6.35
C LEU A 40 12.34 7.01 -5.96
N PRO A 41 12.83 8.25 -6.15
CA PRO A 41 14.18 8.62 -5.66
C PRO A 41 14.29 8.47 -4.14
N GLU A 42 13.27 8.88 -3.39
CA GLU A 42 13.22 8.77 -1.93
C GLU A 42 13.11 7.31 -1.48
N LEU A 43 12.30 6.50 -2.16
CA LEU A 43 12.23 5.07 -1.91
C LEU A 43 13.57 4.39 -2.17
N ARG A 44 14.21 4.71 -3.30
CA ARG A 44 15.56 4.22 -3.64
C ARG A 44 16.56 4.57 -2.55
N TYR A 45 16.61 5.84 -2.13
CA TYR A 45 17.48 6.28 -1.04
C TYR A 45 17.20 5.53 0.26
N SER A 46 15.94 5.38 0.64
CA SER A 46 15.53 4.65 1.84
C SER A 46 16.03 3.20 1.83
N MET A 47 16.00 2.54 0.67
CA MET A 47 16.54 1.18 0.53
C MET A 47 18.06 1.12 0.63
N PHE A 48 18.77 2.15 0.19
CA PHE A 48 20.22 2.21 0.34
C PHE A 48 20.66 2.40 1.80
N VAL A 49 19.96 3.24 2.54
CA VAL A 49 20.29 3.47 3.97
C VAL A 49 19.75 2.37 4.88
N ASN A 50 18.76 1.59 4.41
CA ASN A 50 18.18 0.47 5.12
C ASN A 50 18.23 -0.81 4.27
N PRO A 51 19.40 -1.41 4.08
CA PRO A 51 19.58 -2.53 3.13
C PRO A 51 18.82 -3.81 3.52
N ASN A 52 18.33 -3.89 4.75
CA ASN A 52 17.49 -5.01 5.23
C ASN A 52 15.98 -4.75 5.09
N MET A 53 15.59 -3.58 4.57
CA MET A 53 14.17 -3.26 4.37
C MET A 53 13.57 -4.17 3.30
N GLU A 54 12.50 -4.87 3.67
CA GLU A 54 11.67 -5.67 2.75
C GLU A 54 10.48 -4.84 2.29
N ILE A 55 10.14 -4.95 1.01
CA ILE A 55 9.02 -4.24 0.40
C ILE A 55 8.07 -5.25 -0.23
N LEU A 56 6.78 -5.13 0.09
CA LEU A 56 5.71 -5.83 -0.59
C LEU A 56 4.89 -4.82 -1.40
N VAL A 57 4.87 -5.00 -2.70
CA VAL A 57 4.04 -4.21 -3.63
C VAL A 57 2.78 -5.02 -3.92
N ALA A 58 1.68 -4.61 -3.30
CA ALA A 58 0.37 -5.24 -3.44
C ALA A 58 -0.48 -4.48 -4.46
N SER A 59 -0.91 -5.13 -5.53
CA SER A 59 -1.65 -4.49 -6.61
C SER A 59 -2.85 -5.32 -7.05
N GLY A 60 -4.02 -4.68 -7.20
CA GLY A 60 -5.18 -5.29 -7.85
C GLY A 60 -5.00 -5.34 -9.37
N ARG A 61 -5.30 -6.49 -9.99
CA ARG A 61 -5.18 -6.66 -11.46
C ARG A 61 -6.12 -5.77 -12.26
N TYR A 62 -7.25 -5.40 -11.65
CA TYR A 62 -8.32 -4.59 -12.27
C TYR A 62 -8.34 -3.15 -11.75
N ASP A 63 -7.26 -2.71 -11.09
CA ASP A 63 -7.11 -1.34 -10.62
C ASP A 63 -6.82 -0.40 -11.79
N LEU A 64 -7.79 0.45 -12.13
CA LEU A 64 -7.67 1.45 -13.18
C LEU A 64 -7.13 2.80 -12.69
N ALA A 65 -7.02 2.98 -11.37
CA ALA A 65 -6.47 4.19 -10.76
C ALA A 65 -4.95 4.10 -10.58
N THR A 66 -4.47 2.97 -10.04
CA THR A 66 -3.05 2.69 -9.85
C THR A 66 -2.70 1.34 -10.48
N SER A 67 -2.48 1.35 -11.80
CA SER A 67 -2.31 0.12 -12.55
C SER A 67 -1.08 -0.67 -12.08
N TYR A 68 -1.24 -1.99 -11.91
CA TYR A 68 -0.17 -2.87 -11.48
C TYR A 68 1.04 -2.85 -12.42
N PHE A 69 0.79 -2.70 -13.72
CA PHE A 69 1.86 -2.63 -14.72
C PHE A 69 2.67 -1.33 -14.59
N GLY A 70 1.99 -0.18 -14.45
CA GLY A 70 2.65 1.12 -14.24
C GLY A 70 3.51 1.12 -12.98
N THR A 71 2.99 0.55 -11.88
CA THR A 71 3.72 0.41 -10.62
C THR A 71 4.95 -0.49 -10.78
N SER A 72 4.80 -1.65 -11.42
CA SER A 72 5.92 -2.58 -11.67
C SER A 72 6.97 -1.96 -12.58
N TYR A 73 6.53 -1.27 -13.64
CA TYR A 73 7.41 -0.55 -14.56
C TYR A 73 8.25 0.50 -13.82
N ALA A 74 7.60 1.36 -13.05
CA ALA A 74 8.26 2.44 -12.32
C ALA A 74 9.31 1.89 -11.33
N ILE A 75 8.96 0.88 -10.54
CA ILE A 75 9.88 0.25 -9.58
C ILE A 75 11.04 -0.46 -10.30
N ASN A 76 10.79 -1.14 -11.41
CA ASN A 76 11.85 -1.78 -12.18
C ASN A 76 12.87 -0.78 -12.77
N HIS A 77 12.48 0.47 -12.97
CA HIS A 77 13.34 1.54 -13.49
C HIS A 77 14.04 2.37 -12.38
N MET A 78 13.94 1.95 -11.12
CA MET A 78 14.67 2.60 -10.01
C MET A 78 16.19 2.41 -10.05
N ASN A 79 16.73 1.62 -10.97
CA ASN A 79 18.17 1.30 -11.05
C ASN A 79 18.76 0.82 -9.72
N LEU A 80 18.06 -0.10 -9.06
CA LEU A 80 18.53 -0.75 -7.84
C LEU A 80 19.56 -1.84 -8.16
N PRO A 81 20.62 -1.98 -7.36
CA PRO A 81 21.50 -3.14 -7.43
C PRO A 81 20.74 -4.42 -7.05
N ALA A 82 21.20 -5.57 -7.55
CA ALA A 82 20.48 -6.84 -7.43
C ALA A 82 20.13 -7.23 -5.99
N ASN A 83 21.03 -6.99 -5.05
CA ASN A 83 20.82 -7.28 -3.63
C ASN A 83 19.64 -6.49 -3.03
N LEU A 84 19.44 -5.24 -3.41
CA LEU A 84 18.29 -4.43 -2.98
C LEU A 84 17.04 -4.76 -3.80
N ARG A 85 17.20 -5.03 -5.12
CA ARG A 85 16.08 -5.40 -5.97
C ARG A 85 15.39 -6.68 -5.48
N ASN A 86 16.15 -7.65 -4.96
CA ASN A 86 15.65 -8.89 -4.40
C ASN A 86 14.85 -8.71 -3.10
N LYS A 87 14.88 -7.51 -2.49
CA LYS A 87 14.09 -7.14 -1.32
C LYS A 87 12.67 -6.67 -1.68
N ILE A 88 12.38 -6.52 -2.97
CA ILE A 88 11.06 -6.10 -3.44
C ILE A 88 10.30 -7.32 -3.97
N THR A 89 9.14 -7.57 -3.38
CA THR A 89 8.20 -8.62 -3.82
C THR A 89 6.97 -7.96 -4.43
N PHE A 90 6.54 -8.45 -5.59
CA PHE A 90 5.26 -8.06 -6.20
C PHE A 90 4.22 -9.14 -5.95
N SER A 91 3.07 -8.73 -5.47
CA SER A 91 1.90 -9.59 -5.31
C SER A 91 0.69 -8.99 -6.02
N TYR A 92 0.03 -9.81 -6.83
CA TYR A 92 -1.12 -9.41 -7.63
C TYR A 92 -2.37 -10.13 -7.15
N TYR A 93 -3.47 -9.38 -7.04
CA TYR A 93 -4.73 -9.82 -6.48
C TYR A 93 -5.84 -9.70 -7.52
N ASP A 94 -6.77 -10.64 -7.55
CA ASP A 94 -7.89 -10.65 -8.49
C ASP A 94 -9.01 -9.72 -8.02
N GLY A 95 -8.69 -8.42 -7.99
CA GLY A 95 -9.56 -7.34 -7.54
C GLY A 95 -9.17 -6.00 -8.15
N GLY A 96 -9.98 -4.98 -7.88
CA GLY A 96 -9.71 -3.59 -8.22
C GLY A 96 -8.87 -2.87 -7.16
N HIS A 97 -9.05 -1.55 -7.03
CA HIS A 97 -8.29 -0.70 -6.10
C HIS A 97 -8.38 -1.16 -4.65
N MET A 98 -9.53 -1.62 -4.21
CA MET A 98 -9.75 -2.19 -2.86
C MET A 98 -9.85 -3.72 -2.92
N MET A 99 -8.83 -4.40 -3.45
CA MET A 99 -8.79 -5.86 -3.61
C MET A 99 -9.02 -6.62 -2.29
N TYR A 100 -8.66 -6.02 -1.17
CA TYR A 100 -8.84 -6.59 0.18
C TYR A 100 -10.32 -6.67 0.63
N LEU A 101 -11.27 -6.12 -0.11
CA LEU A 101 -12.70 -6.33 0.12
C LEU A 101 -13.18 -7.70 -0.36
N ILE A 102 -12.38 -8.40 -1.14
CA ILE A 102 -12.67 -9.76 -1.61
C ILE A 102 -12.05 -10.74 -0.60
N PRO A 103 -12.85 -11.59 0.08
CA PRO A 103 -12.36 -12.44 1.18
C PRO A 103 -11.18 -13.34 0.82
N SER A 104 -11.17 -13.93 -0.39
CA SER A 104 -10.05 -14.74 -0.89
C SER A 104 -8.77 -13.91 -1.04
N GLU A 105 -8.88 -12.69 -1.55
CA GLU A 105 -7.76 -11.80 -1.78
C GLU A 105 -7.22 -11.20 -0.48
N LEU A 106 -8.11 -10.93 0.48
CA LEU A 106 -7.72 -10.53 1.83
C LEU A 106 -6.90 -11.62 2.54
N LYS A 107 -7.34 -12.89 2.41
CA LYS A 107 -6.58 -14.03 2.94
C LYS A 107 -5.19 -14.13 2.31
N LYS A 108 -5.12 -14.03 0.98
CA LYS A 108 -3.87 -14.02 0.23
C LYS A 108 -2.95 -12.86 0.63
N LEU A 109 -3.50 -11.65 0.80
CA LEU A 109 -2.75 -10.49 1.28
C LEU A 109 -2.13 -10.75 2.65
N LYS A 110 -2.90 -11.32 3.58
CA LYS A 110 -2.39 -11.71 4.91
C LYS A 110 -1.23 -12.69 4.81
N GLU A 111 -1.35 -13.72 3.95
CA GLU A 111 -0.30 -14.71 3.74
C GLU A 111 0.98 -14.07 3.16
N ASP A 112 0.85 -13.19 2.19
CA ASP A 112 1.97 -12.50 1.55
C ASP A 112 2.68 -11.54 2.52
N VAL A 113 1.92 -10.80 3.33
CA VAL A 113 2.45 -9.96 4.40
C VAL A 113 3.18 -10.82 5.45
N THR A 114 2.60 -11.96 5.85
CA THR A 114 3.24 -12.89 6.80
C THR A 114 4.58 -13.40 6.26
N LYS A 115 4.65 -13.78 4.97
CA LYS A 115 5.90 -14.19 4.32
C LYS A 115 6.95 -13.07 4.32
N MET A 116 6.53 -11.83 4.06
CA MET A 116 7.43 -10.67 4.11
C MET A 116 7.99 -10.47 5.52
N TYR A 117 7.15 -10.51 6.56
CA TYR A 117 7.59 -10.40 7.96
C TYR A 117 8.56 -11.52 8.34
N ASN A 118 8.25 -12.77 7.98
CA ASN A 118 9.14 -13.90 8.29
C ASN A 118 10.52 -13.74 7.65
N ARG A 119 10.59 -13.26 6.40
CA ARG A 119 11.88 -12.95 5.77
C ARG A 119 12.62 -11.83 6.47
N SER A 120 11.91 -10.78 6.84
CA SER A 120 12.47 -9.61 7.53
C SER A 120 13.03 -9.96 8.92
N LEU A 121 12.39 -10.89 9.62
CA LEU A 121 12.80 -11.36 10.94
C LEU A 121 13.81 -12.52 10.89
N GLY A 122 14.21 -12.98 9.72
CA GLY A 122 15.11 -14.12 9.55
C GLY A 122 14.48 -15.46 9.92
N ASN A 123 13.18 -15.54 10.11
CA ASN A 123 12.45 -16.79 10.31
C ASN A 123 12.28 -17.51 8.97
N LYS A 124 12.89 -18.69 8.84
CA LYS A 124 12.76 -19.58 7.69
C LYS A 124 11.46 -20.37 7.74
#